data_43bcb80f0d917d3fcc2664a83b11e517
#
_entry.id   43bcb80f0d917d3fcc2664a83b11e517
#
_cell.length_a   1.000
_cell.length_b   1.000
_cell.length_c   1.000
_cell.angle_alpha   90.00
_cell.angle_beta   90.00
_cell.angle_gamma   90.00
#
_symmetry.space_group_name_H-M   'P 1'
#
loop_
_entity.id
_entity.type
_entity.pdbx_description
1 polymer ?
#
loop_
_entity_poly.entity_id
_entity_poly.type
_entity_poly.pdbx_seq_one_letter_code
_entity_poly.pdbx_strand_id
1 'polypeptide(L)'
;LVQGAEPLFFLDYFACGRLDVARATDVIKGIAQGCEESGCALIGGETAEMPGMYPEGEYDLAGFAVGVVEKERVINGRSIKAGDIVLGLASNGAHSNGYSLVRKIIARDNPDLDAEFDNGKTLRETIIAPTRLYVKPILAALEKFTIKGMAHITGGGITENVPRILPENTVAQIDAKAWELPKLFQWLQQAGNVETQEMYRTFN
;
A
#
# COMPACT_ATOMS: atom_id res chain seq x y z
N LEU A 1 10.83 -3.80 -5.09
CA LEU A 1 10.46 -3.08 -6.32
C LEU A 1 11.09 -1.69 -6.40
N VAL A 2 10.98 -0.84 -5.35
CA VAL A 2 11.47 0.56 -5.38
C VAL A 2 12.99 0.69 -5.57
N GLN A 3 13.74 -0.38 -5.39
CA GLN A 3 15.17 -0.46 -5.73
C GLN A 3 15.44 -1.02 -7.12
N GLY A 4 14.39 -1.27 -7.92
CA GLY A 4 14.48 -1.87 -9.24
C GLY A 4 14.50 -3.39 -9.24
N ALA A 5 14.28 -4.04 -8.08
CA ALA A 5 14.29 -5.49 -7.99
C ALA A 5 13.03 -6.12 -8.61
N GLU A 6 13.23 -7.18 -9.38
CA GLU A 6 12.19 -8.07 -9.84
C GLU A 6 11.81 -9.04 -8.71
N PRO A 7 10.54 -9.15 -8.33
CA PRO A 7 10.12 -10.11 -7.31
C PRO A 7 10.23 -11.54 -7.85
N LEU A 8 10.80 -12.43 -7.05
CA LEU A 8 10.96 -13.85 -7.39
C LEU A 8 9.94 -14.73 -6.67
N PHE A 9 9.86 -14.59 -5.35
CA PHE A 9 8.95 -15.39 -4.56
C PHE A 9 8.50 -14.68 -3.28
N PHE A 10 7.44 -15.21 -2.72
CA PHE A 10 6.79 -14.76 -1.50
C PHE A 10 6.61 -15.95 -0.54
N LEU A 11 6.77 -15.68 0.73
CA LEU A 11 6.50 -16.59 1.84
C LEU A 11 5.47 -15.90 2.74
N ASP A 12 4.36 -16.55 3.01
CA ASP A 12 3.34 -16.02 3.90
C ASP A 12 3.47 -16.55 5.33
N TYR A 13 2.91 -15.81 6.26
CA TYR A 13 2.72 -16.19 7.64
C TYR A 13 1.30 -15.83 8.06
N PHE A 14 0.57 -16.84 8.51
CA PHE A 14 -0.77 -16.71 9.04
C PHE A 14 -0.79 -17.19 10.49
N ALA A 15 -1.07 -16.29 11.45
CA ALA A 15 -1.19 -16.63 12.86
C ALA A 15 -2.61 -16.33 13.36
N CYS A 16 -3.18 -17.21 14.18
CA CYS A 16 -4.52 -17.06 14.73
C CYS A 16 -4.65 -17.66 16.12
N GLY A 17 -5.71 -17.30 16.85
CA GLY A 17 -6.02 -17.93 18.14
C GLY A 17 -6.54 -19.35 17.97
N ARG A 18 -7.44 -19.54 17.01
CA ARG A 18 -7.99 -20.83 16.59
C ARG A 18 -8.18 -20.83 15.09
N LEU A 19 -7.74 -21.89 14.44
CA LEU A 19 -7.80 -22.00 13.00
C LEU A 19 -9.24 -22.22 12.50
N ASP A 20 -9.72 -21.28 11.71
CA ASP A 20 -10.89 -21.41 10.86
C ASP A 20 -10.41 -21.70 9.43
N VAL A 21 -10.56 -22.94 8.99
CA VAL A 21 -10.04 -23.41 7.70
C VAL A 21 -10.69 -22.65 6.53
N ALA A 22 -11.97 -22.31 6.59
CA ALA A 22 -12.66 -21.59 5.52
C ALA A 22 -12.07 -20.17 5.36
N ARG A 23 -11.93 -19.44 6.47
CA ARG A 23 -11.34 -18.12 6.51
C ARG A 23 -9.88 -18.11 6.08
N ALA A 24 -9.08 -19.04 6.62
CA ALA A 24 -7.68 -19.16 6.21
C ALA A 24 -7.54 -19.47 4.72
N THR A 25 -8.40 -20.32 4.16
CA THR A 25 -8.43 -20.60 2.73
C THR A 25 -8.67 -19.34 1.90
N ASP A 26 -9.61 -18.50 2.29
CA ASP A 26 -9.91 -17.27 1.55
C ASP A 26 -8.76 -16.24 1.65
N VAL A 27 -8.11 -16.15 2.81
CA VAL A 27 -6.91 -15.31 2.98
C VAL A 27 -5.78 -15.79 2.08
N ILE A 28 -5.47 -17.11 2.09
CA ILE A 28 -4.39 -17.66 1.26
C ILE A 28 -4.69 -17.52 -0.23
N LYS A 29 -5.94 -17.66 -0.66
CA LYS A 29 -6.36 -17.34 -2.05
C LYS A 29 -6.04 -15.90 -2.42
N GLY A 30 -6.34 -14.95 -1.52
CA GLY A 30 -6.01 -13.54 -1.75
C GLY A 30 -4.50 -13.30 -1.87
N ILE A 31 -3.70 -13.94 -1.02
CA ILE A 31 -2.23 -13.90 -1.10
C ILE A 31 -1.74 -14.49 -2.43
N ALA A 32 -2.25 -15.66 -2.82
CA ALA A 32 -1.89 -16.31 -4.08
C ALA A 32 -2.24 -15.44 -5.30
N GLN A 33 -3.41 -14.81 -5.31
CA GLN A 33 -3.79 -13.86 -6.34
C GLN A 33 -2.83 -12.67 -6.41
N GLY A 34 -2.47 -12.08 -5.27
CA GLY A 34 -1.50 -10.98 -5.21
C GLY A 34 -0.13 -11.39 -5.76
N CYS A 35 0.31 -12.62 -5.48
CA CYS A 35 1.54 -13.17 -6.04
C CYS A 35 1.46 -13.35 -7.56
N GLU A 36 0.37 -13.89 -8.08
CA GLU A 36 0.15 -14.07 -9.51
C GLU A 36 0.11 -12.71 -10.25
N GLU A 37 -0.63 -11.75 -9.72
CA GLU A 37 -0.70 -10.39 -10.28
C GLU A 37 0.67 -9.69 -10.25
N SER A 38 1.48 -9.94 -9.23
CA SER A 38 2.84 -9.41 -9.10
C SER A 38 3.88 -10.18 -9.91
N GLY A 39 3.54 -11.35 -10.45
CA GLY A 39 4.47 -12.20 -11.18
C GLY A 39 5.51 -12.87 -10.29
N CYS A 40 5.23 -13.09 -9.01
CA CYS A 40 6.11 -13.82 -8.09
C CYS A 40 5.48 -15.15 -7.66
N ALA A 41 6.31 -16.12 -7.29
CA ALA A 41 5.85 -17.44 -6.85
C ALA A 41 5.51 -17.44 -5.35
N LEU A 42 4.33 -17.90 -4.97
CA LEU A 42 4.04 -18.26 -3.58
C LEU A 42 4.64 -19.67 -3.34
N ILE A 43 5.78 -19.73 -2.67
CA ILE A 43 6.55 -20.99 -2.56
C ILE A 43 6.37 -21.71 -1.23
N GLY A 44 5.70 -21.07 -0.27
CA GLY A 44 5.46 -21.64 1.05
C GLY A 44 5.11 -20.58 2.06
N GLY A 45 5.14 -20.96 3.31
CA GLY A 45 4.82 -20.10 4.44
C GLY A 45 4.65 -20.91 5.71
N GLU A 46 4.00 -20.32 6.70
CA GLU A 46 3.71 -20.95 7.98
C GLU A 46 2.30 -20.57 8.44
N THR A 47 1.58 -21.53 8.98
CA THR A 47 0.30 -21.32 9.66
C THR A 47 0.46 -21.70 11.13
N ALA A 48 0.30 -20.72 12.01
CA ALA A 48 0.48 -20.91 13.45
C ALA A 48 -0.84 -20.72 14.21
N GLU A 49 -1.23 -21.76 14.97
CA GLU A 49 -2.34 -21.65 15.92
C GLU A 49 -1.76 -21.35 17.30
N MET A 50 -2.09 -20.17 17.84
CA MET A 50 -1.53 -19.64 19.09
C MET A 50 -2.66 -19.23 20.06
N PRO A 51 -3.32 -20.21 20.68
CA PRO A 51 -4.40 -19.94 21.64
C PRO A 51 -3.87 -19.15 22.85
N GLY A 52 -4.62 -18.13 23.26
CA GLY A 52 -4.22 -17.25 24.35
C GLY A 52 -3.32 -16.06 23.93
N MET A 53 -2.70 -16.10 22.75
CA MET A 53 -1.99 -14.97 22.17
C MET A 53 -2.91 -14.12 21.30
N TYR A 54 -3.72 -14.77 20.47
CA TYR A 54 -4.77 -14.13 19.68
C TYR A 54 -6.16 -14.56 20.18
N PRO A 55 -7.13 -13.61 20.28
CA PRO A 55 -8.52 -13.95 20.53
C PRO A 55 -9.11 -14.86 19.45
N GLU A 56 -10.16 -15.60 19.79
CA GLU A 56 -10.87 -16.41 18.82
C GLU A 56 -11.48 -15.52 17.72
N GLY A 57 -11.29 -15.91 16.46
CA GLY A 57 -11.76 -15.17 15.30
C GLY A 57 -10.82 -14.07 14.82
N GLU A 58 -9.77 -13.76 15.57
CA GLU A 58 -8.70 -12.85 15.13
C GLU A 58 -7.51 -13.59 14.52
N TYR A 59 -6.85 -12.94 13.59
CA TYR A 59 -5.62 -13.44 12.94
C TYR A 59 -4.68 -12.30 12.60
N ASP A 60 -3.43 -12.63 12.42
CA ASP A 60 -2.37 -11.73 12.01
C ASP A 60 -1.65 -12.29 10.79
N LEU A 61 -1.21 -11.39 9.91
CA LEU A 61 -0.56 -11.73 8.66
C LEU A 61 0.81 -11.07 8.58
N ALA A 62 1.78 -11.82 8.15
CA ALA A 62 3.07 -11.29 7.75
C ALA A 62 3.49 -11.92 6.41
N GLY A 63 4.46 -11.31 5.74
CA GLY A 63 4.95 -11.84 4.48
C GLY A 63 6.38 -11.40 4.20
N PHE A 64 7.10 -12.27 3.49
CA PHE A 64 8.44 -12.00 3.01
C PHE A 64 8.46 -12.09 1.49
N ALA A 65 8.74 -10.95 0.85
CA ALA A 65 8.99 -10.89 -0.57
C ALA A 65 10.49 -10.87 -0.84
N VAL A 66 10.96 -11.76 -1.69
CA VAL A 66 12.34 -11.80 -2.14
C VAL A 66 12.39 -11.43 -3.61
N GLY A 67 13.26 -10.51 -3.95
CA GLY A 67 13.49 -10.06 -5.32
C GLY A 67 14.97 -9.94 -5.62
N VAL A 68 15.31 -9.80 -6.89
CA VAL A 68 16.69 -9.68 -7.38
C VAL A 68 16.82 -8.48 -8.28
N VAL A 69 17.99 -7.84 -8.21
CA VAL A 69 18.39 -6.76 -9.10
C VAL A 69 19.90 -6.84 -9.30
N GLU A 70 20.38 -6.59 -10.51
CA GLU A 70 21.81 -6.46 -10.76
C GLU A 70 22.37 -5.28 -9.97
N LYS A 71 23.53 -5.47 -9.34
CA LYS A 71 24.14 -4.49 -8.45
C LYS A 71 24.29 -3.10 -9.09
N GLU A 72 24.64 -3.08 -10.37
CA GLU A 72 24.85 -1.87 -11.17
C GLU A 72 23.51 -1.19 -11.55
N ARG A 73 22.40 -1.90 -11.44
CA ARG A 73 21.04 -1.42 -11.76
C ARG A 73 20.23 -1.01 -10.53
N VAL A 74 20.80 -1.11 -9.33
CA VAL A 74 20.12 -0.72 -8.09
C VAL A 74 19.73 0.76 -8.14
N ILE A 75 18.44 1.03 -7.98
CA ILE A 75 17.88 2.38 -7.88
C ILE A 75 18.03 2.86 -6.44
N ASN A 76 18.88 3.85 -6.23
CA ASN A 76 19.24 4.33 -4.89
C ASN A 76 19.14 5.86 -4.74
N GLY A 77 18.57 6.56 -5.71
CA GLY A 77 18.35 8.00 -5.67
C GLY A 77 19.60 8.87 -5.93
N ARG A 78 20.79 8.31 -5.90
CA ARG A 78 22.06 9.10 -5.96
C ARG A 78 22.22 9.93 -7.24
N SER A 79 21.56 9.56 -8.32
CA SER A 79 21.61 10.26 -9.61
C SER A 79 20.50 11.32 -9.77
N ILE A 80 19.64 11.49 -8.77
CA ILE A 80 18.61 12.53 -8.77
C ILE A 80 19.29 13.90 -8.70
N LYS A 81 18.80 14.85 -9.50
CA LYS A 81 19.33 16.22 -9.55
C LYS A 81 18.20 17.22 -9.79
N ALA A 82 18.49 18.49 -9.54
CA ALA A 82 17.57 19.58 -9.86
C ALA A 82 17.18 19.55 -11.34
N GLY A 83 15.90 19.74 -11.62
CA GLY A 83 15.31 19.65 -12.96
C GLY A 83 14.74 18.26 -13.32
N ASP A 84 14.95 17.25 -12.48
CA ASP A 84 14.29 15.94 -12.66
C ASP A 84 12.80 16.07 -12.36
N ILE A 85 11.99 15.28 -13.06
CA ILE A 85 10.53 15.30 -12.93
C ILE A 85 10.09 14.29 -11.87
N VAL A 86 9.20 14.71 -10.98
CA VAL A 86 8.53 13.84 -10.01
C VAL A 86 7.19 13.41 -10.58
N LEU A 87 6.97 12.10 -10.65
CA LEU A 87 5.71 11.51 -11.09
C LEU A 87 5.05 10.76 -9.94
N GLY A 88 3.74 10.94 -9.76
CA GLY A 88 2.94 10.18 -8.82
C GLY A 88 2.17 9.06 -9.53
N LEU A 89 2.15 7.89 -8.93
CA LEU A 89 1.25 6.81 -9.31
C LEU A 89 0.07 6.81 -8.33
N ALA A 90 -1.14 7.01 -8.87
CA ALA A 90 -2.34 7.13 -8.05
C ALA A 90 -2.62 5.83 -7.27
N SER A 91 -3.03 5.98 -6.00
CA SER A 91 -3.63 4.90 -5.23
C SER A 91 -5.06 4.61 -5.70
N ASN A 92 -5.65 3.51 -5.23
CA ASN A 92 -7.05 3.17 -5.47
C ASN A 92 -7.88 3.12 -4.17
N GLY A 93 -7.36 3.71 -3.12
CA GLY A 93 -7.97 3.75 -1.79
C GLY A 93 -6.93 3.94 -0.69
N ALA A 94 -7.31 3.66 0.54
CA ALA A 94 -6.43 3.81 1.71
C ALA A 94 -5.25 2.81 1.72
N HIS A 95 -5.26 1.83 0.82
CA HIS A 95 -4.30 0.73 0.77
C HIS A 95 -4.20 0.03 2.14
N SER A 96 -3.06 0.13 2.83
CA SER A 96 -2.86 -0.48 4.14
C SER A 96 -2.64 0.54 5.26
N ASN A 97 -2.87 1.84 5.01
CA ASN A 97 -2.59 2.91 5.98
C ASN A 97 -3.85 3.64 6.43
N GLY A 98 -3.83 4.15 7.65
CA GLY A 98 -4.90 5.00 8.19
C GLY A 98 -6.15 4.28 8.69
N TYR A 99 -6.18 2.96 8.71
CA TYR A 99 -7.38 2.19 9.13
C TYR A 99 -7.80 2.40 10.58
N SER A 100 -6.90 2.77 11.46
CA SER A 100 -7.26 3.15 12.84
C SER A 100 -8.17 4.39 12.83
N LEU A 101 -7.89 5.38 11.99
CA LEU A 101 -8.73 6.56 11.81
C LEU A 101 -10.05 6.20 11.10
N VAL A 102 -9.99 5.43 10.02
CA VAL A 102 -11.19 4.94 9.30
C VAL A 102 -12.16 4.23 10.24
N ARG A 103 -11.68 3.30 11.06
CA ARG A 103 -12.51 2.58 12.05
C ARG A 103 -13.13 3.51 13.07
N LYS A 104 -12.39 4.52 13.58
CA LYS A 104 -12.91 5.51 14.52
C LYS A 104 -14.05 6.33 13.92
N ILE A 105 -13.89 6.77 12.66
CA ILE A 105 -14.93 7.52 11.94
C ILE A 105 -16.17 6.66 11.77
N ILE A 106 -16.02 5.43 11.27
CA ILE A 106 -17.14 4.50 11.08
C ILE A 106 -17.86 4.23 12.41
N ALA A 107 -17.12 3.94 13.47
CA ALA A 107 -17.71 3.64 14.78
C ALA A 107 -18.46 4.83 15.40
N ARG A 108 -18.00 6.06 15.15
CA ARG A 108 -18.62 7.27 15.64
C ARG A 108 -19.87 7.66 14.85
N ASP A 109 -19.76 7.66 13.52
CA ASP A 109 -20.77 8.23 12.64
C ASP A 109 -21.78 7.20 12.13
N ASN A 110 -21.47 5.90 12.30
CA ASN A 110 -22.29 4.77 11.86
C ASN A 110 -22.89 4.95 10.45
N PRO A 111 -22.04 5.26 9.43
CA PRO A 111 -22.54 5.49 8.08
C PRO A 111 -23.12 4.21 7.49
N ASP A 112 -24.06 4.35 6.55
CA ASP A 112 -24.52 3.22 5.76
C ASP A 112 -23.39 2.77 4.81
N LEU A 113 -22.75 1.64 5.17
CA LEU A 113 -21.62 1.09 4.42
C LEU A 113 -22.05 0.49 3.07
N ASP A 114 -23.31 0.17 2.90
CA ASP A 114 -23.85 -0.48 1.69
C ASP A 114 -24.53 0.53 0.74
N ALA A 115 -24.60 1.81 1.14
CA ALA A 115 -25.04 2.88 0.26
C ALA A 115 -24.03 3.12 -0.88
N GLU A 116 -24.53 3.49 -2.06
CA GLU A 116 -23.68 3.92 -3.18
C GLU A 116 -22.85 5.13 -2.77
N PHE A 117 -21.55 5.03 -2.98
CA PHE A 117 -20.60 6.04 -2.54
C PHE A 117 -19.84 6.68 -3.69
N ASP A 118 -19.22 5.88 -4.55
CA ASP A 118 -18.39 6.39 -5.65
C ASP A 118 -18.43 5.48 -6.88
N ASN A 119 -18.83 6.01 -8.03
CA ASN A 119 -18.84 5.33 -9.32
C ASN A 119 -19.54 3.95 -9.28
N GLY A 120 -20.69 3.85 -8.62
CA GLY A 120 -21.46 2.62 -8.47
C GLY A 120 -20.92 1.64 -7.42
N LYS A 121 -19.84 2.00 -6.71
CA LYS A 121 -19.32 1.23 -5.57
C LYS A 121 -19.93 1.73 -4.26
N THR A 122 -20.11 0.81 -3.33
CA THR A 122 -20.51 1.15 -1.97
C THR A 122 -19.34 1.74 -1.18
N LEU A 123 -19.66 2.38 -0.04
CA LEU A 123 -18.64 2.85 0.90
C LEU A 123 -17.78 1.67 1.41
N ARG A 124 -18.42 0.51 1.70
CA ARG A 124 -17.75 -0.73 2.09
C ARG A 124 -16.70 -1.14 1.06
N GLU A 125 -17.11 -1.31 -0.20
CA GLU A 125 -16.21 -1.72 -1.28
C GLU A 125 -15.05 -0.74 -1.50
N THR A 126 -15.32 0.54 -1.32
CA THR A 126 -14.27 1.58 -1.46
C THR A 126 -13.27 1.54 -0.32
N ILE A 127 -13.73 1.31 0.92
CA ILE A 127 -12.85 1.26 2.09
C ILE A 127 -11.96 0.01 2.06
N ILE A 128 -12.52 -1.15 1.69
CA ILE A 128 -11.78 -2.43 1.69
C ILE A 128 -11.11 -2.75 0.35
N ALA A 129 -11.06 -1.80 -0.58
CA ALA A 129 -10.42 -2.01 -1.87
C ALA A 129 -8.99 -2.53 -1.69
N PRO A 130 -8.61 -3.65 -2.35
CA PRO A 130 -7.25 -4.17 -2.26
C PRO A 130 -6.22 -3.13 -2.70
N THR A 131 -5.05 -3.14 -2.09
CA THR A 131 -3.93 -2.30 -2.50
C THR A 131 -3.60 -2.55 -3.97
N ARG A 132 -3.52 -1.47 -4.75
CA ARG A 132 -3.09 -1.55 -6.15
C ARG A 132 -1.68 -2.11 -6.24
N LEU A 133 -1.49 -3.10 -7.09
CA LEU A 133 -0.18 -3.68 -7.35
C LEU A 133 0.51 -2.93 -8.49
N TYR A 134 1.70 -2.39 -8.21
CA TYR A 134 2.47 -1.58 -9.16
C TYR A 134 3.61 -2.36 -9.83
N VAL A 135 3.76 -3.65 -9.52
CA VAL A 135 4.94 -4.43 -9.93
C VAL A 135 5.10 -4.45 -11.45
N LYS A 136 4.10 -4.98 -12.17
CA LYS A 136 4.18 -5.10 -13.63
C LYS A 136 4.33 -3.75 -14.35
N PRO A 137 3.54 -2.70 -14.02
CA PRO A 137 3.72 -1.40 -14.67
C PRO A 137 5.08 -0.75 -14.39
N ILE A 138 5.63 -0.90 -13.17
CA ILE A 138 6.96 -0.35 -12.84
C ILE A 138 8.06 -1.11 -13.57
N LEU A 139 8.04 -2.44 -13.58
CA LEU A 139 9.02 -3.24 -14.32
C LEU A 139 9.00 -2.89 -15.82
N ALA A 140 7.82 -2.78 -16.42
CA ALA A 140 7.68 -2.35 -17.81
C ALA A 140 8.19 -0.93 -18.07
N ALA A 141 8.04 -0.02 -17.09
CA ALA A 141 8.60 1.33 -17.18
C ALA A 141 10.14 1.32 -17.09
N LEU A 142 10.72 0.47 -16.24
CA LEU A 142 12.17 0.33 -16.09
C LEU A 142 12.87 -0.21 -17.35
N GLU A 143 12.15 -0.94 -18.20
CA GLU A 143 12.66 -1.37 -19.51
C GLU A 143 12.80 -0.22 -20.50
N LYS A 144 12.00 0.84 -20.35
CA LYS A 144 11.88 1.93 -21.34
C LYS A 144 12.48 3.25 -20.87
N PHE A 145 12.55 3.46 -19.59
CA PHE A 145 12.93 4.74 -18.99
C PHE A 145 14.00 4.58 -17.92
N THR A 146 14.85 5.57 -17.80
CA THR A 146 15.78 5.67 -16.67
C THR A 146 15.07 6.30 -15.50
N ILE A 147 14.72 5.49 -14.50
CA ILE A 147 14.13 5.93 -13.24
C ILE A 147 15.25 6.06 -12.21
N LYS A 148 15.42 7.25 -11.65
CA LYS A 148 16.54 7.57 -10.75
C LYS A 148 16.25 7.28 -9.29
N GLY A 149 14.98 7.29 -8.91
CA GLY A 149 14.52 7.04 -7.56
C GLY A 149 13.04 6.69 -7.53
N MET A 150 12.63 5.93 -6.53
CA MET A 150 11.23 5.60 -6.26
C MET A 150 10.99 5.65 -4.76
N ALA A 151 9.86 6.21 -4.35
CA ALA A 151 9.39 6.20 -2.97
C ALA A 151 8.08 5.44 -2.89
N HIS A 152 8.00 4.47 -1.99
CA HIS A 152 6.74 3.83 -1.62
C HIS A 152 6.10 4.66 -0.51
N ILE A 153 4.98 5.27 -0.78
CA ILE A 153 4.28 6.11 0.19
C ILE A 153 3.51 5.21 1.15
N THR A 154 3.89 5.26 2.43
CA THR A 154 3.30 4.51 3.55
C THR A 154 3.06 5.44 4.73
N GLY A 155 3.01 4.93 5.96
CA GLY A 155 2.91 5.76 7.17
C GLY A 155 3.96 6.87 7.18
N GLY A 156 3.55 8.08 7.51
CA GLY A 156 4.32 9.31 7.35
C GLY A 156 4.05 10.05 6.03
N GLY A 157 3.34 9.39 5.08
CA GLY A 157 2.87 9.98 3.84
C GLY A 157 3.97 10.50 2.92
N ILE A 158 3.60 11.37 2.01
CA ILE A 158 4.52 11.98 1.02
C ILE A 158 5.66 12.72 1.73
N THR A 159 5.37 13.42 2.82
CA THR A 159 6.32 14.28 3.52
C THR A 159 7.48 13.53 4.16
N GLU A 160 7.26 12.32 4.63
CA GLU A 160 8.30 11.52 5.28
C GLU A 160 8.93 10.46 4.35
N ASN A 161 8.22 10.01 3.32
CA ASN A 161 8.72 8.93 2.46
C ASN A 161 9.52 9.46 1.26
N VAL A 162 9.12 10.56 0.64
CA VAL A 162 9.86 11.12 -0.51
C VAL A 162 11.29 11.55 -0.14
N PRO A 163 11.54 12.22 1.00
CA PRO A 163 12.92 12.62 1.36
C PRO A 163 13.91 11.47 1.50
N ARG A 164 13.44 10.25 1.81
CA ARG A 164 14.32 9.07 2.01
C ARG A 164 15.12 8.69 0.75
N ILE A 165 14.63 9.04 -0.43
CA ILE A 165 15.30 8.71 -1.69
C ILE A 165 16.07 9.91 -2.28
N LEU A 166 15.87 11.10 -1.74
CA LEU A 166 16.50 12.31 -2.26
C LEU A 166 17.97 12.41 -1.80
N PRO A 167 18.90 12.81 -2.68
CA PRO A 167 20.25 13.18 -2.29
C PRO A 167 20.26 14.38 -1.34
N GLU A 168 21.34 14.54 -0.58
CA GLU A 168 21.58 15.74 0.23
C GLU A 168 21.46 17.02 -0.64
N ASN A 169 20.93 18.08 -0.05
CA ASN A 169 20.75 19.39 -0.67
C ASN A 169 19.79 19.40 -1.89
N THR A 170 18.90 18.41 -1.98
CA THR A 170 17.80 18.39 -2.96
C THR A 170 16.44 18.45 -2.27
N VAL A 171 15.45 18.99 -2.99
CA VAL A 171 14.07 19.13 -2.51
C VAL A 171 13.14 18.68 -3.64
N ALA A 172 12.12 17.88 -3.31
CA ALA A 172 11.00 17.63 -4.21
C ALA A 172 9.96 18.73 -4.06
N GLN A 173 9.68 19.43 -5.15
CA GLN A 173 8.57 20.37 -5.22
C GLN A 173 7.36 19.65 -5.80
N ILE A 174 6.33 19.48 -4.97
CA ILE A 174 5.11 18.75 -5.33
C ILE A 174 3.95 19.75 -5.33
N ASP A 175 3.25 19.86 -6.47
CA ASP A 175 2.04 20.68 -6.56
C ASP A 175 0.83 19.84 -6.12
N ALA A 176 0.27 20.18 -4.96
CA ALA A 176 -0.91 19.52 -4.42
C ALA A 176 -2.18 19.68 -5.29
N LYS A 177 -2.16 20.57 -6.28
CA LYS A 177 -3.25 20.75 -7.25
C LYS A 177 -3.08 19.90 -8.51
N ALA A 178 -1.97 19.17 -8.63
CA ALA A 178 -1.69 18.32 -9.81
C ALA A 178 -2.59 17.08 -9.89
N TRP A 179 -3.34 16.77 -8.83
CA TRP A 179 -4.33 15.68 -8.80
C TRP A 179 -5.57 16.09 -8.01
N GLU A 180 -6.67 15.46 -8.30
CA GLU A 180 -7.88 15.58 -7.51
C GLU A 180 -7.83 14.65 -6.31
N LEU A 181 -8.21 15.16 -5.14
CA LEU A 181 -8.32 14.31 -3.94
C LEU A 181 -9.47 13.31 -4.15
N PRO A 182 -9.20 11.98 -4.10
CA PRO A 182 -10.24 10.98 -4.29
C PRO A 182 -11.39 11.11 -3.28
N LYS A 183 -12.59 10.76 -3.69
CA LYS A 183 -13.83 10.92 -2.90
C LYS A 183 -13.74 10.29 -1.51
N LEU A 184 -13.09 9.12 -1.40
CA LEU A 184 -12.86 8.48 -0.10
C LEU A 184 -12.10 9.41 0.86
N PHE A 185 -11.01 10.02 0.40
CA PHE A 185 -10.21 10.90 1.26
C PHE A 185 -10.90 12.22 1.56
N GLN A 186 -11.71 12.75 0.63
CA GLN A 186 -12.57 13.92 0.91
C GLN A 186 -13.56 13.58 2.03
N TRP A 187 -14.22 12.42 1.95
CA TRP A 187 -15.15 11.96 2.97
C TRP A 187 -14.45 11.74 4.32
N LEU A 188 -13.30 11.05 4.34
CA LEU A 188 -12.53 10.81 5.56
C LEU A 188 -12.08 12.12 6.21
N GLN A 189 -11.65 13.09 5.42
CA GLN A 189 -11.25 14.41 5.91
C GLN A 189 -12.42 15.15 6.55
N GLN A 190 -13.54 15.21 5.87
CA GLN A 190 -14.73 15.91 6.34
C GLN A 190 -15.34 15.22 7.56
N ALA A 191 -15.64 13.93 7.46
CA ALA A 191 -16.20 13.16 8.57
C ALA A 191 -15.26 13.14 9.77
N GLY A 192 -13.97 12.94 9.56
CA GLY A 192 -12.96 12.91 10.62
C GLY A 192 -12.59 14.28 11.19
N ASN A 193 -12.99 15.38 10.53
CA ASN A 193 -12.50 16.73 10.80
C ASN A 193 -10.96 16.76 10.88
N VAL A 194 -10.32 16.15 9.87
CA VAL A 194 -8.87 15.93 9.84
C VAL A 194 -8.18 17.10 9.13
N GLU A 195 -7.15 17.64 9.76
CA GLU A 195 -6.32 18.69 9.17
C GLU A 195 -5.65 18.19 7.88
N THR A 196 -5.53 19.06 6.88
CA THR A 196 -4.97 18.70 5.57
C THR A 196 -3.57 18.11 5.67
N GLN A 197 -2.72 18.63 6.55
CA GLN A 197 -1.38 18.09 6.76
C GLN A 197 -1.41 16.67 7.33
N GLU A 198 -2.35 16.39 8.23
CA GLU A 198 -2.51 15.04 8.79
C GLU A 198 -3.05 14.05 7.74
N MET A 199 -3.87 14.50 6.79
CA MET A 199 -4.27 13.67 5.64
C MET A 199 -3.07 13.23 4.83
N TYR A 200 -2.13 14.14 4.52
CA TYR A 200 -0.89 13.82 3.78
C TYR A 200 0.11 12.97 4.57
N ARG A 201 -0.04 12.90 5.88
CA ARG A 201 0.80 12.06 6.75
C ARG A 201 0.21 10.68 6.97
N THR A 202 -1.10 10.59 7.07
CA THR A 202 -1.82 9.36 7.41
C THR A 202 -2.08 8.49 6.18
N PHE A 203 -2.44 9.12 5.05
CA PHE A 203 -2.85 8.41 3.83
C PHE A 203 -1.79 8.54 2.73
N ASN A 204 -1.90 7.63 1.78
CA ASN A 204 -0.97 7.52 0.63
C ASN A 204 -1.55 8.21 -0.60
#